data_a09714f8a07a1ff2aa14da453fc1bfea
#
_entry.id   a09714f8a07a1ff2aa14da453fc1bfea
#
_cell.length_a   1.000
_cell.length_b   1.000
_cell.length_c   1.000
_cell.angle_alpha   90.00
_cell.angle_beta   90.00
_cell.angle_gamma   90.00
#
_symmetry.space_group_name_H-M   'P 1'
#
loop_
_entity.id
_entity.type
_entity.pdbx_description
1 polymer ?
#
loop_
_entity_poly.entity_id
_entity_poly.type
_entity_poly.pdbx_seq_one_letter_code
_entity_poly.pdbx_strand_id
1 'polypeptide(L)'
;MACSLVYEDGLLVRGATRGDSFIGEDVTNNIKTLGSVPLRLNNYKDFSKGRTEVRGEIVIFKDEFEKLNTKLKEEGSKTYANPRNLAAGTIRQLDPKLVAARPLTFFAYDLIHEGFVATHMEVYESFKKLGFKTSGAWQTFKDIDSLEKHIASWSEKRLSLKF
;
A
#
# COMPACT_ATOMS: atom_id res chain seq x y z
N MET A 1 -1.06 -3.80 6.00
CA MET A 1 -2.28 -4.59 5.72
C MET A 1 -2.49 -4.63 4.23
N ALA A 2 -2.58 -5.84 3.65
CA ALA A 2 -2.73 -6.01 2.21
C ALA A 2 -4.11 -5.54 1.72
N CYS A 3 -4.12 -4.86 0.59
CA CYS A 3 -5.30 -4.27 -0.03
C CYS A 3 -5.20 -4.34 -1.56
N SER A 4 -6.34 -4.53 -2.22
CA SER A 4 -6.50 -4.46 -3.68
C SER A 4 -7.30 -3.22 -4.04
N LEU A 5 -6.84 -2.48 -5.05
CA LEU A 5 -7.47 -1.30 -5.61
C LEU A 5 -7.89 -1.60 -7.06
N VAL A 6 -9.16 -1.45 -7.36
CA VAL A 6 -9.70 -1.68 -8.70
C VAL A 6 -10.02 -0.34 -9.33
N TYR A 7 -9.50 -0.15 -10.53
CA TYR A 7 -9.75 0.98 -11.40
C TYR A 7 -10.50 0.51 -12.64
N GLU A 8 -11.49 1.29 -13.06
CA GLU A 8 -12.16 1.13 -14.34
C GLU A 8 -11.99 2.42 -15.14
N ASP A 9 -11.50 2.28 -16.35
CA ASP A 9 -11.15 3.42 -17.21
C ASP A 9 -10.31 4.49 -16.50
N GLY A 10 -9.34 3.99 -15.70
CA GLY A 10 -8.42 4.82 -14.93
C GLY A 10 -9.01 5.45 -13.65
N LEU A 11 -10.30 5.23 -13.32
CA LEU A 11 -10.93 5.75 -12.10
C LEU A 11 -11.01 4.70 -11.02
N LEU A 12 -10.66 5.07 -9.78
CA LEU A 12 -10.80 4.18 -8.62
C LEU A 12 -12.27 3.90 -8.33
N VAL A 13 -12.69 2.65 -8.55
CA VAL A 13 -14.06 2.19 -8.30
C VAL A 13 -14.20 1.36 -7.04
N ARG A 14 -13.14 0.64 -6.63
CA ARG A 14 -13.17 -0.19 -5.42
C ARG A 14 -11.81 -0.33 -4.75
N GLY A 15 -11.81 -0.32 -3.42
CA GLY A 15 -10.71 -0.73 -2.57
C GLY A 15 -11.18 -1.81 -1.61
N ALA A 16 -10.51 -2.96 -1.57
CA ALA A 16 -10.87 -4.09 -0.72
C ALA A 16 -9.69 -4.63 0.06
N THR A 17 -9.92 -5.06 1.30
CA THR A 17 -8.91 -5.80 2.07
C THR A 17 -8.72 -7.20 1.47
N ARG A 18 -7.56 -7.82 1.73
CA ARG A 18 -7.30 -9.20 1.26
C ARG A 18 -8.29 -10.23 1.86
N GLY A 19 -8.80 -9.95 3.08
CA GLY A 19 -9.64 -10.90 3.81
C GLY A 19 -8.97 -12.26 3.98
N ASP A 20 -9.73 -13.32 3.74
CA ASP A 20 -9.29 -14.73 3.74
C ASP A 20 -8.78 -15.21 2.38
N SER A 21 -8.55 -14.31 1.43
CA SER A 21 -8.18 -14.50 0.02
C SER A 21 -9.36 -14.77 -0.93
N PHE A 22 -10.55 -14.98 -0.43
CA PHE A 22 -11.79 -15.14 -1.22
C PHE A 22 -12.74 -13.96 -0.98
N ILE A 23 -12.92 -13.59 0.28
CA ILE A 23 -13.82 -12.51 0.69
C ILE A 23 -13.02 -11.46 1.45
N GLY A 24 -13.04 -10.22 0.96
CA GLY A 24 -12.45 -9.06 1.61
C GLY A 24 -13.52 -8.02 1.95
N GLU A 25 -13.22 -7.17 2.93
CA GLU A 25 -14.09 -6.05 3.29
C GLU A 25 -13.93 -4.92 2.26
N ASP A 26 -15.03 -4.34 1.83
CA ASP A 26 -15.02 -3.11 1.04
C ASP A 26 -14.64 -1.92 1.92
N VAL A 27 -13.53 -1.31 1.60
CA VAL A 27 -12.97 -0.14 2.29
C VAL A 27 -12.78 1.05 1.34
N THR A 28 -13.53 1.07 0.24
CA THR A 28 -13.39 2.05 -0.84
C THR A 28 -13.43 3.48 -0.34
N ASN A 29 -14.39 3.84 0.51
CA ASN A 29 -14.52 5.19 1.02
C ASN A 29 -13.33 5.60 1.89
N ASN A 30 -12.78 4.66 2.65
CA ASN A 30 -11.60 4.87 3.49
C ASN A 30 -10.34 5.01 2.63
N ILE A 31 -10.18 4.16 1.61
CA ILE A 31 -9.07 4.23 0.65
C ILE A 31 -9.04 5.59 -0.07
N LYS A 32 -10.20 6.14 -0.45
CA LYS A 32 -10.28 7.45 -1.11
C LYS A 32 -9.74 8.60 -0.27
N THR A 33 -9.58 8.43 1.04
CA THR A 33 -8.98 9.45 1.92
C THR A 33 -7.46 9.39 1.98
N LEU A 34 -6.84 8.33 1.47
CA LEU A 34 -5.38 8.17 1.49
C LEU A 34 -4.73 8.98 0.37
N GLY A 35 -3.99 10.03 0.71
CA GLY A 35 -3.27 10.86 -0.27
C GLY A 35 -2.18 10.14 -1.08
N SER A 36 -1.87 8.88 -0.73
CA SER A 36 -0.95 8.01 -1.47
C SER A 36 -1.64 7.14 -2.53
N VAL A 37 -2.97 7.20 -2.63
CA VAL A 37 -3.78 6.45 -3.60
C VAL A 37 -4.33 7.42 -4.64
N PRO A 38 -3.94 7.31 -5.91
CA PRO A 38 -4.55 8.10 -6.99
C PRO A 38 -6.03 7.75 -7.14
N LEU A 39 -6.92 8.75 -7.11
CA LEU A 39 -8.33 8.55 -7.43
C LEU A 39 -8.55 8.35 -8.92
N ARG A 40 -7.63 8.87 -9.72
CA ARG A 40 -7.50 8.65 -11.16
C ARG A 40 -6.05 8.33 -11.47
N LEU A 41 -5.82 7.27 -12.24
CA LEU A 41 -4.48 6.92 -12.73
C LEU A 41 -3.96 8.03 -13.66
N ASN A 42 -2.69 8.35 -13.55
CA ASN A 42 -2.04 9.23 -14.52
C ASN A 42 -2.10 8.60 -15.90
N ASN A 43 -2.17 9.45 -16.94
CA ASN A 43 -2.21 8.99 -18.32
C ASN A 43 -0.85 8.35 -18.69
N TYR A 44 -0.83 7.03 -18.67
CA TYR A 44 0.32 6.23 -19.03
C TYR A 44 -0.12 4.94 -19.71
N LYS A 45 0.33 4.72 -20.97
CA LYS A 45 -0.09 3.59 -21.84
C LYS A 45 -1.62 3.49 -21.86
N ASP A 46 -2.14 2.28 -21.91
CA ASP A 46 -3.59 2.02 -22.02
C ASP A 46 -4.31 1.85 -20.67
N PHE A 47 -3.62 2.10 -19.54
CA PHE A 47 -4.21 1.99 -18.19
C PHE A 47 -5.40 2.93 -17.93
N SER A 48 -5.64 3.86 -18.82
CA SER A 48 -6.84 4.72 -18.82
C SER A 48 -8.07 4.04 -19.43
N LYS A 49 -7.96 2.80 -19.89
CA LYS A 49 -9.06 2.00 -20.48
C LYS A 49 -9.14 0.65 -19.79
N GLY A 50 -10.37 0.12 -19.68
CA GLY A 50 -10.61 -1.18 -19.10
C GLY A 50 -10.28 -1.27 -17.60
N ARG A 51 -10.18 -2.52 -17.11
CA ARG A 51 -9.97 -2.81 -15.69
C ARG A 51 -8.49 -2.93 -15.35
N THR A 52 -8.08 -2.15 -14.36
CA THR A 52 -6.73 -2.24 -13.75
C THR A 52 -6.88 -2.59 -12.28
N GLU A 53 -6.14 -3.58 -11.80
CA GLU A 53 -6.04 -3.91 -10.38
C GLU A 53 -4.63 -3.62 -9.87
N VAL A 54 -4.53 -2.84 -8.79
CA VAL A 54 -3.26 -2.55 -8.11
C VAL A 54 -3.32 -3.14 -6.71
N ARG A 55 -2.39 -4.05 -6.41
CA ARG A 55 -2.25 -4.62 -5.08
C ARG A 55 -1.12 -3.96 -4.33
N GLY A 56 -1.32 -3.80 -3.03
CA GLY A 56 -0.34 -3.12 -2.20
C GLY A 56 -0.53 -3.37 -0.72
N GLU A 57 0.30 -2.71 0.05
CA GLU A 57 0.26 -2.77 1.52
C GLU A 57 -0.02 -1.38 2.08
N ILE A 58 -1.02 -1.29 2.97
CA ILE A 58 -1.27 -0.08 3.76
C ILE A 58 -0.41 -0.17 5.00
N VAL A 59 0.39 0.86 5.21
CA VAL A 59 1.32 0.99 6.34
C VAL A 59 1.13 2.33 7.05
N ILE A 60 1.66 2.42 8.25
CA ILE A 60 1.94 3.68 8.95
C ILE A 60 3.44 3.72 9.26
N PHE A 61 4.07 4.89 9.14
CA PHE A 61 5.46 5.05 9.52
C PHE A 61 5.63 5.00 11.03
N LYS A 62 6.79 4.49 11.49
CA LYS A 62 7.06 4.27 12.93
C LYS A 62 6.96 5.56 13.76
N ASP A 63 7.51 6.65 13.25
CA ASP A 63 7.45 7.96 13.89
C ASP A 63 6.01 8.47 14.04
N GLU A 64 5.17 8.28 13.03
CA GLU A 64 3.77 8.65 13.08
C GLU A 64 2.96 7.73 14.02
N PHE A 65 3.31 6.45 14.08
CA PHE A 65 2.73 5.51 15.03
C PHE A 65 3.04 5.92 16.48
N GLU A 66 4.29 6.29 16.76
CA GLU A 66 4.71 6.72 18.11
C GLU A 66 4.02 8.01 18.53
N LYS A 67 3.96 9.02 17.64
CA LYS A 67 3.23 10.28 17.90
C LYS A 67 1.76 10.03 18.21
N LEU A 68 1.10 9.17 17.43
CA LEU A 68 -0.31 8.87 17.64
C LEU A 68 -0.54 8.13 18.96
N ASN A 69 0.30 7.15 19.30
CA ASN A 69 0.20 6.43 20.57
C ASN A 69 0.44 7.33 21.77
N THR A 70 1.38 8.27 21.68
CA THR A 70 1.62 9.29 22.72
C THR A 70 0.38 10.11 22.95
N LYS A 71 -0.23 10.65 21.88
CA LYS A 71 -1.47 11.42 21.94
C LYS A 71 -2.62 10.62 22.56
N LEU A 72 -2.83 9.38 22.13
CA LEU A 72 -3.87 8.50 22.69
C LEU A 72 -3.67 8.26 24.19
N LYS A 73 -2.41 8.08 24.62
CA LYS A 73 -2.07 7.93 26.03
C LYS A 73 -2.38 9.18 26.86
N GLU A 74 -2.07 10.36 26.35
CA GLU A 74 -2.39 11.65 26.99
C GLU A 74 -3.89 11.87 27.11
N GLU A 75 -4.67 11.43 26.12
CA GLU A 75 -6.13 11.47 26.10
C GLU A 75 -6.79 10.36 26.95
N GLY A 76 -6.01 9.50 27.63
CA GLY A 76 -6.54 8.35 28.40
C GLY A 76 -7.16 7.26 27.53
N SER A 77 -6.91 7.27 26.23
CA SER A 77 -7.45 6.33 25.26
C SER A 77 -6.54 5.09 25.12
N LYS A 78 -7.13 3.99 24.63
CA LYS A 78 -6.37 2.75 24.41
C LYS A 78 -5.33 2.93 23.28
N THR A 79 -4.08 2.58 23.57
CA THR A 79 -2.99 2.58 22.61
C THR A 79 -2.97 1.31 21.75
N TYR A 80 -2.30 1.36 20.61
CA TYR A 80 -2.12 0.22 19.71
C TYR A 80 -0.80 -0.50 20.00
N ALA A 81 -0.81 -1.83 19.92
CA ALA A 81 0.36 -2.65 20.22
C ALA A 81 1.47 -2.56 19.15
N ASN A 82 1.09 -2.32 17.89
CA ASN A 82 2.04 -2.21 16.78
C ASN A 82 1.45 -1.45 15.58
N PRO A 83 2.31 -0.96 14.66
CA PRO A 83 1.88 -0.21 13.48
C PRO A 83 0.88 -0.97 12.58
N ARG A 84 1.07 -2.30 12.44
CA ARG A 84 0.19 -3.13 11.61
C ARG A 84 -1.25 -3.16 12.15
N ASN A 85 -1.41 -3.33 13.45
CA ASN A 85 -2.73 -3.36 14.11
C ASN A 85 -3.41 -1.98 14.02
N LEU A 86 -2.64 -0.91 14.17
CA LEU A 86 -3.15 0.43 13.96
C LEU A 86 -3.65 0.64 12.52
N ALA A 87 -2.85 0.30 11.51
CA ALA A 87 -3.24 0.44 10.12
C ALA A 87 -4.49 -0.38 9.80
N ALA A 88 -4.54 -1.66 10.25
CA ALA A 88 -5.67 -2.55 10.03
C ALA A 88 -6.94 -2.07 10.73
N GLY A 89 -6.85 -1.58 11.95
CA GLY A 89 -7.99 -1.04 12.68
C GLY A 89 -8.45 0.29 12.13
N THR A 90 -7.53 1.10 11.59
CA THR A 90 -7.87 2.40 10.99
C THR A 90 -8.64 2.24 9.69
N ILE A 91 -8.13 1.44 8.75
CA ILE A 91 -8.74 1.33 7.42
C ILE A 91 -10.15 0.70 7.46
N ARG A 92 -10.51 0.04 8.54
CA ARG A 92 -11.82 -0.56 8.79
C ARG A 92 -12.80 0.33 9.57
N GLN A 93 -12.45 1.58 9.85
CA GLN A 93 -13.35 2.52 10.52
C GLN A 93 -14.58 2.78 9.65
N LEU A 94 -15.74 2.91 10.31
CA LEU A 94 -16.99 3.23 9.60
C LEU A 94 -17.02 4.68 9.11
N ASP A 95 -16.38 5.60 9.84
CA ASP A 95 -16.28 7.01 9.44
C ASP A 95 -14.95 7.29 8.71
N PRO A 96 -14.99 7.60 7.39
CA PRO A 96 -13.80 7.94 6.62
C PRO A 96 -13.02 9.16 7.16
N LYS A 97 -13.66 10.06 7.91
CA LYS A 97 -12.99 11.21 8.53
C LYS A 97 -11.96 10.77 9.57
N LEU A 98 -12.24 9.69 10.30
CA LEU A 98 -11.28 9.11 11.25
C LEU A 98 -10.07 8.51 10.55
N VAL A 99 -10.28 7.96 9.34
CA VAL A 99 -9.19 7.44 8.49
C VAL A 99 -8.37 8.58 7.92
N ALA A 100 -9.00 9.63 7.41
CA ALA A 100 -8.34 10.81 6.86
C ALA A 100 -7.44 11.53 7.89
N ALA A 101 -7.80 11.47 9.18
CA ALA A 101 -7.02 12.05 10.27
C ALA A 101 -5.76 11.25 10.64
N ARG A 102 -5.55 10.08 10.05
CA ARG A 102 -4.41 9.21 10.35
C ARG A 102 -3.48 9.09 9.15
N PRO A 103 -2.14 9.16 9.34
CA PRO A 103 -1.16 9.22 8.27
C PRO A 103 -0.86 7.84 7.68
N LEU A 104 -1.87 7.19 7.08
CA LEU A 104 -1.71 5.94 6.37
C LEU A 104 -1.09 6.17 4.98
N THR A 105 -0.24 5.24 4.57
CA THR A 105 0.38 5.22 3.24
C THR A 105 0.14 3.87 2.58
N PHE A 106 -0.24 3.89 1.30
CA PHE A 106 -0.33 2.71 0.45
C PHE A 106 0.95 2.58 -0.38
N PHE A 107 1.59 1.40 -0.34
CA PHE A 107 2.69 1.01 -1.21
C PHE A 107 2.24 -0.08 -2.17
N ALA A 108 2.32 0.21 -3.48
CA ALA A 108 2.01 -0.75 -4.53
C ALA A 108 3.13 -1.78 -4.70
N TYR A 109 2.76 -3.04 -4.96
CA TYR A 109 3.71 -4.11 -5.24
C TYR A 109 3.30 -5.05 -6.38
N ASP A 110 2.05 -5.04 -6.83
CA ASP A 110 1.56 -5.86 -7.94
C ASP A 110 0.55 -5.10 -8.80
N LEU A 111 0.56 -5.33 -10.12
CA LEU A 111 -0.23 -4.63 -11.12
C LEU A 111 -0.79 -5.62 -12.13
N ILE A 112 -2.09 -5.66 -12.25
CA ILE A 112 -2.82 -6.52 -13.18
C ILE A 112 -3.65 -5.63 -14.10
N HIS A 113 -3.44 -5.76 -15.39
CA HIS A 113 -4.21 -5.07 -16.43
C HIS A 113 -4.30 -5.96 -17.65
N GLU A 114 -5.45 -6.00 -18.30
CA GLU A 114 -5.66 -6.84 -19.47
C GLU A 114 -4.71 -6.42 -20.62
N GLY A 115 -4.07 -7.41 -21.21
CA GLY A 115 -3.10 -7.18 -22.29
C GLY A 115 -1.75 -6.62 -21.85
N PHE A 116 -1.57 -6.28 -20.57
CA PHE A 116 -0.29 -5.82 -20.04
C PHE A 116 0.55 -7.01 -19.57
N VAL A 117 1.55 -7.38 -20.36
CA VAL A 117 2.57 -8.36 -20.00
C VAL A 117 3.88 -7.61 -19.84
N ALA A 118 4.49 -7.71 -18.64
CA ALA A 118 5.69 -6.97 -18.31
C ALA A 118 6.58 -7.77 -17.37
N THR A 119 7.87 -7.46 -17.40
CA THR A 119 8.79 -7.88 -16.36
C THR A 119 8.44 -7.23 -15.04
N HIS A 120 8.86 -7.84 -13.94
CA HIS A 120 8.61 -7.27 -12.60
C HIS A 120 9.19 -5.84 -12.45
N MET A 121 10.32 -5.57 -13.12
CA MET A 121 10.92 -4.22 -13.16
C MET A 121 10.01 -3.20 -13.85
N GLU A 122 9.45 -3.55 -15.01
CA GLU A 122 8.54 -2.67 -15.75
C GLU A 122 7.25 -2.39 -14.96
N VAL A 123 6.78 -3.36 -14.16
CA VAL A 123 5.67 -3.16 -13.23
C VAL A 123 6.01 -2.07 -12.21
N TYR A 124 7.20 -2.13 -11.59
CA TYR A 124 7.63 -1.11 -10.61
C TYR A 124 7.81 0.27 -11.24
N GLU A 125 8.34 0.36 -12.44
CA GLU A 125 8.42 1.62 -13.20
C GLU A 125 7.04 2.18 -13.52
N SER A 126 6.09 1.30 -13.86
CA SER A 126 4.71 1.67 -14.14
C SER A 126 4.02 2.30 -12.93
N PHE A 127 4.25 1.80 -11.72
CA PHE A 127 3.68 2.38 -10.50
C PHE A 127 4.01 3.86 -10.36
N LYS A 128 5.26 4.24 -10.54
CA LYS A 128 5.68 5.64 -10.45
C LYS A 128 4.96 6.52 -11.49
N LYS A 129 4.82 6.01 -12.70
CA LYS A 129 4.14 6.73 -13.80
C LYS A 129 2.65 6.83 -13.58
N LEU A 130 2.03 5.82 -12.96
CA LEU A 130 0.61 5.79 -12.59
C LEU A 130 0.28 6.63 -11.34
N GLY A 131 1.29 7.12 -10.61
CA GLY A 131 1.12 7.96 -9.43
C GLY A 131 1.17 7.23 -8.09
N PHE A 132 1.60 5.95 -8.07
CA PHE A 132 1.74 5.19 -6.83
C PHE A 132 3.11 5.34 -6.20
N LYS A 133 3.13 5.19 -4.86
CA LYS A 133 4.36 4.96 -4.10
C LYS A 133 4.71 3.47 -4.09
N THR A 134 6.00 3.17 -4.07
CA THR A 134 6.54 1.82 -3.85
C THR A 134 7.50 1.86 -2.65
N SER A 135 7.87 0.69 -2.12
CA SER A 135 8.84 0.63 -1.02
C SER A 135 10.24 1.15 -1.42
N GLY A 136 10.52 1.26 -2.71
CA GLY A 136 11.82 1.68 -3.25
C GLY A 136 12.95 0.66 -3.05
N ALA A 137 12.65 -0.48 -2.45
CA ALA A 137 13.65 -1.49 -2.05
C ALA A 137 13.73 -2.65 -3.05
N TRP A 138 13.49 -2.38 -4.33
CA TRP A 138 13.63 -3.39 -5.39
C TRP A 138 14.98 -3.29 -6.08
N GLN A 139 15.53 -4.44 -6.48
CA GLN A 139 16.81 -4.55 -7.14
C GLN A 139 16.80 -5.79 -8.06
N THR A 140 17.55 -5.72 -9.17
CA THR A 140 17.77 -6.84 -10.08
C THR A 140 19.13 -7.46 -9.81
N PHE A 141 19.24 -8.77 -10.02
CA PHE A 141 20.46 -9.54 -9.83
C PHE A 141 20.78 -10.32 -11.10
N LYS A 142 22.07 -10.47 -11.39
CA LYS A 142 22.55 -11.24 -12.56
C LYS A 142 22.64 -12.74 -12.28
N ASP A 143 22.78 -13.11 -11.03
CA ASP A 143 23.00 -14.48 -10.57
C ASP A 143 22.34 -14.74 -9.21
N ILE A 144 22.15 -16.00 -8.88
CA ILE A 144 21.50 -16.44 -7.64
C ILE A 144 22.35 -16.10 -6.41
N ASP A 145 23.68 -16.23 -6.48
CA ASP A 145 24.57 -15.98 -5.35
C ASP A 145 24.46 -14.51 -4.86
N SER A 146 24.38 -13.58 -5.83
CA SER A 146 24.16 -12.17 -5.52
C SER A 146 22.79 -11.92 -4.88
N LEU A 147 21.75 -12.61 -5.34
CA LEU A 147 20.41 -12.55 -4.77
C LEU A 147 20.41 -13.09 -3.33
N GLU A 148 21.02 -14.25 -3.07
CA GLU A 148 21.09 -14.85 -1.74
C GLU A 148 21.81 -13.93 -0.73
N LYS A 149 22.94 -13.35 -1.12
CA LYS A 149 23.65 -12.36 -0.30
C LYS A 149 22.79 -11.15 0.01
N HIS A 150 22.03 -10.68 -0.97
CA HIS A 150 21.11 -9.57 -0.76
C HIS A 150 20.00 -9.94 0.22
N ILE A 151 19.35 -11.10 0.06
CA ILE A 151 18.31 -11.59 0.97
C ILE A 151 18.87 -11.72 2.39
N ALA A 152 20.05 -12.31 2.57
CA ALA A 152 20.70 -12.43 3.89
C ALA A 152 20.91 -11.05 4.56
N SER A 153 21.26 -10.02 3.78
CA SER A 153 21.44 -8.65 4.29
C SER A 153 20.15 -8.02 4.84
N TRP A 154 18.97 -8.52 4.43
CA TRP A 154 17.68 -7.99 4.87
C TRP A 154 17.35 -8.33 6.32
N SER A 155 17.97 -9.34 6.91
CA SER A 155 17.81 -9.66 8.33
C SER A 155 18.11 -8.44 9.23
N GLU A 156 19.12 -7.66 8.86
CA GLU A 156 19.52 -6.44 9.57
C GLU A 156 18.83 -5.18 9.00
N LYS A 157 18.79 -5.04 7.69
CA LYS A 157 18.21 -3.86 7.01
C LYS A 157 16.74 -3.62 7.37
N ARG A 158 15.95 -4.70 7.53
CA ARG A 158 14.53 -4.58 7.92
C ARG A 158 14.31 -3.85 9.24
N LEU A 159 15.28 -3.89 10.16
CA LEU A 159 15.18 -3.22 11.46
C LEU A 159 15.29 -1.70 11.32
N SER A 160 15.99 -1.21 10.30
CA SER A 160 16.16 0.20 9.99
C SER A 160 15.03 0.79 9.13
N LEU A 161 14.11 -0.03 8.62
CA LEU A 161 12.96 0.47 7.87
C LEU A 161 12.09 1.38 8.74
N LYS A 162 11.60 2.44 8.13
CA LYS A 162 10.74 3.44 8.80
C LYS A 162 9.27 3.01 8.93
N PHE A 163 8.92 1.82 8.43
CA PHE A 163 7.56 1.26 8.44
C PHE A 163 7.57 -0.22 8.76
#